data_0682722091dc6ac287bcf892e66e373c
#
_entry.id   0682722091dc6ac287bcf892e66e373c
#
_cell.length_a   1.000
_cell.length_b   1.000
_cell.length_c   1.000
_cell.angle_alpha   90.00
_cell.angle_beta   90.00
_cell.angle_gamma   90.00
#
_symmetry.space_group_name_H-M   'P 1'
#
loop_
_entity.id
_entity.type
_entity.pdbx_description
1 polymer ?
#
loop_
_entity_poly.entity_id
_entity_poly.type
_entity_poly.pdbx_seq_one_letter_code
_entity_poly.pdbx_strand_id
1 'polypeptide(L)'
;MSVITLTINGIEGSAPVGVTLLEACRQNGVELPTLCHLEGLTPIGACRLCLVQVEGARRLLPACVTEAQEGMDIQTHTEKLMKYRKMTLELLLSERNHICSVCVANGACELRALCAQLGVDHSRFEYRCPDLPPIDTSHERNGLDHNRCISCTRCIRACDQIEGAHTLDMEGRGIESRIIVDMHQSWGSSKTCTKCGKCVNVCPTGTLFWKGSTVAEMEKEVGFLHWIRGGREKKSWSYL
;
A
#
# COMPACT_ATOMS: atom_id res chain seq x y z
N MET A 1 -1.82 -23.87 -18.97
CA MET A 1 -1.68 -22.39 -18.92
C MET A 1 -0.46 -22.03 -19.74
N SER A 2 -0.56 -21.01 -20.61
CA SER A 2 0.60 -20.53 -21.37
C SER A 2 1.58 -19.83 -20.42
N VAL A 3 2.85 -20.09 -20.63
CA VAL A 3 3.96 -19.57 -19.82
C VAL A 3 4.82 -18.70 -20.70
N ILE A 4 5.30 -17.59 -20.18
CA ILE A 4 6.28 -16.70 -20.81
C ILE A 4 7.64 -16.89 -20.16
N THR A 5 8.70 -16.70 -20.92
CA THR A 5 10.09 -16.68 -20.47
C THR A 5 10.56 -15.23 -20.39
N LEU A 6 11.29 -14.87 -19.33
CA LEU A 6 11.82 -13.55 -19.11
C LEU A 6 13.12 -13.62 -18.30
N THR A 7 13.90 -12.56 -18.31
CA THR A 7 15.15 -12.48 -17.54
C THR A 7 14.99 -11.50 -16.40
N ILE A 8 15.33 -11.89 -15.17
CA ILE A 8 15.29 -11.03 -13.99
C ILE A 8 16.69 -10.95 -13.38
N ASN A 9 17.29 -9.77 -13.38
CA ASN A 9 18.66 -9.53 -12.88
C ASN A 9 19.71 -10.49 -13.52
N GLY A 10 19.55 -10.80 -14.82
CA GLY A 10 20.44 -11.70 -15.55
C GLY A 10 20.15 -13.21 -15.36
N ILE A 11 19.11 -13.56 -14.62
CA ILE A 11 18.70 -14.96 -14.41
C ILE A 11 17.42 -15.22 -15.22
N GLU A 12 17.44 -16.27 -16.02
CA GLU A 12 16.25 -16.72 -16.77
C GLU A 12 15.18 -17.24 -15.79
N GLY A 13 13.95 -16.84 -16.02
CA GLY A 13 12.80 -17.21 -15.23
C GLY A 13 11.55 -17.36 -16.09
N SER A 14 10.46 -17.81 -15.50
CA SER A 14 9.20 -18.01 -16.18
C SER A 14 8.02 -17.48 -15.35
N ALA A 15 6.95 -17.10 -16.03
CA ALA A 15 5.72 -16.68 -15.38
C ALA A 15 4.49 -17.01 -16.24
N PRO A 16 3.30 -17.17 -15.68
CA PRO A 16 2.07 -17.30 -16.45
C PRO A 16 1.78 -16.04 -17.29
N VAL A 17 1.19 -16.24 -18.47
CA VAL A 17 0.68 -15.12 -19.28
C VAL A 17 -0.38 -14.33 -18.50
N GLY A 18 -0.33 -12.99 -18.58
CA GLY A 18 -1.29 -12.08 -17.97
C GLY A 18 -0.98 -11.68 -16.52
N VAL A 19 0.12 -12.18 -15.92
CA VAL A 19 0.55 -11.71 -14.59
C VAL A 19 1.32 -10.39 -14.69
N THR A 20 1.37 -9.64 -13.59
CA THR A 20 2.17 -8.42 -13.52
C THR A 20 3.67 -8.73 -13.34
N LEU A 21 4.54 -7.76 -13.69
CA LEU A 21 5.97 -7.86 -13.40
C LEU A 21 6.26 -8.07 -11.91
N LEU A 22 5.44 -7.50 -11.01
CA LEU A 22 5.55 -7.73 -9.57
C LEU A 22 5.34 -9.20 -9.22
N GLU A 23 4.30 -9.80 -9.76
CA GLU A 23 3.97 -11.20 -9.54
C GLU A 23 5.02 -12.13 -10.16
N ALA A 24 5.45 -11.83 -11.40
CA ALA A 24 6.51 -12.58 -12.08
C ALA A 24 7.83 -12.55 -11.28
N CYS A 25 8.23 -11.38 -10.77
CA CYS A 25 9.41 -11.27 -9.89
C CYS A 25 9.26 -12.13 -8.64
N ARG A 26 8.10 -12.04 -7.96
CA ARG A 26 7.83 -12.79 -6.74
C ARG A 26 7.87 -14.31 -6.95
N GLN A 27 7.28 -14.80 -8.04
CA GLN A 27 7.32 -16.24 -8.40
C GLN A 27 8.72 -16.73 -8.69
N ASN A 28 9.65 -15.85 -9.10
CA ASN A 28 11.06 -16.15 -9.32
C ASN A 28 11.95 -15.78 -8.11
N GLY A 29 11.37 -15.61 -6.91
CA GLY A 29 12.11 -15.37 -5.68
C GLY A 29 12.65 -13.95 -5.50
N VAL A 30 12.20 -12.99 -6.34
CA VAL A 30 12.64 -11.60 -6.25
C VAL A 30 11.54 -10.73 -5.65
N GLU A 31 11.75 -10.28 -4.42
CA GLU A 31 10.83 -9.38 -3.72
C GLU A 31 11.06 -7.92 -4.09
N LEU A 32 9.99 -7.23 -4.45
CA LEU A 32 9.98 -5.80 -4.74
C LEU A 32 9.21 -5.04 -3.66
N PRO A 33 9.75 -3.91 -3.16
CA PRO A 33 9.07 -3.13 -2.14
C PRO A 33 7.79 -2.49 -2.68
N THR A 34 6.73 -2.51 -1.89
CA THR A 34 5.45 -1.86 -2.21
C THR A 34 4.84 -1.27 -0.95
N LEU A 35 4.02 -0.19 -1.08
CA LEU A 35 3.17 0.35 -0.02
C LEU A 35 1.72 0.52 -0.47
N CYS A 36 1.47 0.73 -1.76
CA CYS A 36 0.11 0.86 -2.26
C CYS A 36 -0.47 -0.47 -2.79
N HIS A 37 0.38 -1.41 -3.20
CA HIS A 37 -0.06 -2.73 -3.61
C HIS A 37 -0.37 -3.60 -2.38
N LEU A 38 -1.48 -4.31 -2.44
CA LEU A 38 -1.83 -5.37 -1.51
C LEU A 38 -2.59 -6.42 -2.32
N GLU A 39 -2.19 -7.68 -2.18
CA GLU A 39 -2.84 -8.78 -2.88
C GLU A 39 -4.34 -8.85 -2.51
N GLY A 40 -5.19 -9.06 -3.52
CA GLY A 40 -6.65 -9.02 -3.34
C GLY A 40 -7.30 -7.65 -3.58
N LEU A 41 -6.50 -6.57 -3.71
CA LEU A 41 -6.98 -5.25 -4.12
C LEU A 41 -6.46 -4.89 -5.51
N THR A 42 -7.25 -4.19 -6.31
CA THR A 42 -6.83 -3.71 -7.63
C THR A 42 -5.56 -2.86 -7.53
N PRO A 43 -4.47 -3.18 -8.24
CA PRO A 43 -3.24 -2.42 -8.18
C PRO A 43 -3.39 -1.04 -8.87
N ILE A 44 -2.75 0.01 -8.33
CA ILE A 44 -2.88 1.39 -8.83
C ILE A 44 -1.53 2.05 -9.17
N GLY A 45 -0.41 1.43 -8.83
CA GLY A 45 0.92 1.96 -9.14
C GLY A 45 1.27 3.31 -8.48
N ALA A 46 0.61 3.71 -7.38
CA ALA A 46 0.72 5.04 -6.80
C ALA A 46 2.05 5.29 -6.06
N CYS A 47 2.53 4.36 -5.24
CA CYS A 47 3.68 4.61 -4.36
C CYS A 47 5.05 4.61 -5.06
N ARG A 48 5.14 4.11 -6.28
CA ARG A 48 6.38 4.07 -7.08
C ARG A 48 7.59 3.33 -6.45
N LEU A 49 7.38 2.53 -5.42
CA LEU A 49 8.45 1.75 -4.80
C LEU A 49 8.81 0.49 -5.62
N CYS A 50 7.84 -0.09 -6.31
CA CYS A 50 8.02 -1.27 -7.16
C CYS A 50 8.57 -0.94 -8.57
N LEU A 51 9.19 0.21 -8.78
CA LEU A 51 9.79 0.54 -10.06
C LEU A 51 10.87 -0.47 -10.43
N VAL A 52 10.86 -0.87 -11.71
CA VAL A 52 11.88 -1.72 -12.35
C VAL A 52 12.37 -1.06 -13.64
N GLN A 53 13.56 -1.43 -14.05
CA GLN A 53 14.11 -1.07 -15.36
C GLN A 53 13.93 -2.27 -16.28
N VAL A 54 13.34 -2.05 -17.44
CA VAL A 54 13.17 -3.06 -18.48
C VAL A 54 14.00 -2.65 -19.68
N GLU A 55 14.75 -3.57 -20.25
CA GLU A 55 15.57 -3.31 -21.43
C GLU A 55 14.70 -2.80 -22.59
N GLY A 56 15.17 -1.78 -23.32
CA GLY A 56 14.41 -1.11 -24.38
C GLY A 56 13.33 -0.15 -23.92
N ALA A 57 12.95 -0.12 -22.63
CA ALA A 57 11.98 0.83 -22.12
C ALA A 57 12.62 2.21 -21.85
N ARG A 58 11.99 3.28 -22.38
CA ARG A 58 12.47 4.66 -22.19
C ARG A 58 12.36 5.17 -20.75
N ARG A 59 11.55 4.54 -19.90
CA ARG A 59 11.26 4.95 -18.54
C ARG A 59 11.19 3.74 -17.60
N LEU A 60 11.36 3.98 -16.31
CA LEU A 60 11.11 2.98 -15.28
C LEU A 60 9.63 2.62 -15.23
N LEU A 61 9.31 1.34 -15.06
CA LEU A 61 7.95 0.83 -15.05
C LEU A 61 7.53 0.40 -13.65
N PRO A 62 6.30 0.72 -13.20
CA PRO A 62 5.78 0.24 -11.93
C PRO A 62 5.34 -1.22 -12.08
N ALA A 63 6.09 -2.14 -11.49
CA ALA A 63 5.91 -3.58 -11.65
C ALA A 63 4.50 -4.08 -11.28
N CYS A 64 3.84 -3.46 -10.30
CA CYS A 64 2.53 -3.89 -9.84
C CYS A 64 1.36 -3.65 -10.83
N VAL A 65 1.56 -2.84 -11.88
CA VAL A 65 0.55 -2.51 -12.91
C VAL A 65 1.04 -2.73 -14.34
N THR A 66 2.24 -3.26 -14.49
CA THR A 66 2.82 -3.58 -15.80
C THR A 66 2.75 -5.08 -16.01
N GLU A 67 2.13 -5.51 -17.10
CA GLU A 67 2.03 -6.92 -17.48
C GLU A 67 3.40 -7.47 -17.95
N ALA A 68 3.73 -8.67 -17.50
CA ALA A 68 4.93 -9.38 -17.93
C ALA A 68 4.74 -9.90 -19.36
N GLN A 69 5.76 -9.74 -20.21
CA GLN A 69 5.74 -10.16 -21.61
C GLN A 69 6.95 -11.05 -21.92
N GLU A 70 6.79 -11.88 -22.97
CA GLU A 70 7.84 -12.76 -23.44
C GLU A 70 9.13 -11.99 -23.78
N GLY A 71 10.26 -12.52 -23.35
CA GLY A 71 11.60 -11.99 -23.65
C GLY A 71 11.97 -10.71 -22.91
N MET A 72 11.20 -10.22 -21.94
CA MET A 72 11.57 -9.06 -21.15
C MET A 72 12.84 -9.31 -20.33
N ASP A 73 13.80 -8.36 -20.37
CA ASP A 73 14.94 -8.29 -19.43
C ASP A 73 14.67 -7.20 -18.39
N ILE A 74 14.63 -7.62 -17.11
CA ILE A 74 14.17 -6.82 -15.99
C ILE A 74 15.28 -6.68 -14.96
N GLN A 75 15.66 -5.44 -14.64
CA GLN A 75 16.56 -5.11 -13.56
C GLN A 75 15.78 -4.54 -12.38
N THR A 76 15.97 -5.10 -11.20
CA THR A 76 15.18 -4.78 -10.01
C THR A 76 15.96 -4.03 -8.93
N HIS A 77 17.29 -4.06 -8.95
CA HIS A 77 18.17 -3.56 -7.87
C HIS A 77 19.34 -2.71 -8.37
N THR A 78 19.15 -1.95 -9.47
CA THR A 78 20.18 -1.03 -9.92
C THR A 78 20.37 0.13 -8.93
N GLU A 79 21.55 0.74 -8.90
CA GLU A 79 21.84 1.92 -8.06
C GLU A 79 20.80 3.03 -8.26
N LYS A 80 20.40 3.25 -9.51
CA LYS A 80 19.35 4.22 -9.88
C LYS A 80 18.01 3.88 -9.20
N LEU A 81 17.58 2.62 -9.23
CA LEU A 81 16.33 2.17 -8.59
C LEU A 81 16.40 2.34 -7.07
N MET A 82 17.53 1.99 -6.46
CA MET A 82 17.72 2.15 -5.01
C MET A 82 17.67 3.62 -4.60
N LYS A 83 18.29 4.52 -5.38
CA LYS A 83 18.22 5.96 -5.17
C LYS A 83 16.78 6.49 -5.24
N TYR A 84 15.99 6.05 -6.23
CA TYR A 84 14.58 6.46 -6.35
C TYR A 84 13.72 5.92 -5.21
N ARG A 85 13.91 4.67 -4.77
CA ARG A 85 13.18 4.11 -3.62
C ARG A 85 13.44 4.88 -2.33
N LYS A 86 14.72 5.19 -2.03
CA LYS A 86 15.09 6.01 -0.87
C LYS A 86 14.44 7.39 -0.95
N MET A 87 14.59 8.07 -2.09
CA MET A 87 13.98 9.39 -2.30
C MET A 87 12.46 9.37 -2.13
N THR A 88 11.78 8.32 -2.61
CA THR A 88 10.33 8.16 -2.44
C THR A 88 9.95 8.05 -0.96
N LEU A 89 10.68 7.27 -0.17
CA LEU A 89 10.43 7.15 1.27
C LEU A 89 10.69 8.47 2.00
N GLU A 90 11.76 9.17 1.66
CA GLU A 90 12.07 10.50 2.22
C GLU A 90 10.96 11.52 1.92
N LEU A 91 10.42 11.53 0.68
CA LEU A 91 9.30 12.39 0.30
C LEU A 91 8.04 12.06 1.11
N LEU A 92 7.71 10.77 1.27
CA LEU A 92 6.57 10.35 2.09
C LEU A 92 6.72 10.80 3.55
N LEU A 93 7.94 10.74 4.10
CA LEU A 93 8.24 11.23 5.45
C LEU A 93 8.16 12.76 5.55
N SER A 94 8.50 13.51 4.49
CA SER A 94 8.45 14.96 4.49
C SER A 94 7.04 15.55 4.30
N GLU A 95 6.11 14.79 3.72
CA GLU A 95 4.74 15.23 3.49
C GLU A 95 3.84 15.16 4.73
N ARG A 96 4.17 14.32 5.69
CA ARG A 96 3.33 14.05 6.89
C ARG A 96 4.18 13.92 8.14
N ASN A 97 3.58 14.23 9.27
CA ASN A 97 4.26 14.13 10.57
C ASN A 97 4.19 12.70 11.12
N HIS A 98 5.17 11.90 10.75
CA HIS A 98 5.29 10.50 11.20
C HIS A 98 6.02 10.39 12.56
N ILE A 99 5.39 10.79 13.66
CA ILE A 99 5.96 10.62 15.00
C ILE A 99 5.86 9.13 15.39
N CYS A 100 6.87 8.35 15.00
CA CYS A 100 6.87 6.90 15.18
C CYS A 100 6.95 6.47 16.64
N SER A 101 7.63 7.24 17.50
CA SER A 101 7.87 6.90 18.92
C SER A 101 6.60 6.76 19.75
N VAL A 102 5.51 7.44 19.36
CA VAL A 102 4.21 7.38 20.05
C VAL A 102 3.10 6.76 19.20
N CYS A 103 3.46 6.13 18.08
CA CYS A 103 2.49 5.56 17.16
C CYS A 103 2.06 4.15 17.58
N VAL A 104 0.77 3.92 17.69
CA VAL A 104 0.21 2.60 18.03
C VAL A 104 0.60 1.51 17.01
N ALA A 105 0.79 1.88 15.74
CA ALA A 105 1.18 0.97 14.66
C ALA A 105 2.71 0.80 14.53
N ASN A 106 3.52 1.30 15.45
CA ASN A 106 4.99 1.29 15.32
C ASN A 106 5.57 -0.12 15.14
N GLY A 107 4.97 -1.14 15.75
CA GLY A 107 5.36 -2.55 15.59
C GLY A 107 4.93 -3.19 14.25
N ALA A 108 3.90 -2.66 13.58
CA ALA A 108 3.28 -3.21 12.37
C ALA A 108 3.19 -2.22 11.21
N CYS A 109 4.12 -1.24 11.15
CA CYS A 109 4.14 -0.20 10.12
C CYS A 109 5.04 -0.59 8.95
N GLU A 110 4.44 -0.84 7.78
CA GLU A 110 5.17 -1.19 6.56
C GLU A 110 6.10 -0.07 6.08
N LEU A 111 5.70 1.20 6.24
CA LEU A 111 6.55 2.35 5.89
C LEU A 111 7.84 2.33 6.72
N ARG A 112 7.73 2.16 8.05
CA ARG A 112 8.89 2.10 8.94
C ARG A 112 9.79 0.91 8.61
N ALA A 113 9.20 -0.26 8.35
CA ALA A 113 9.95 -1.47 7.98
C ALA A 113 10.76 -1.24 6.69
N LEU A 114 10.15 -0.63 5.66
CA LEU A 114 10.85 -0.29 4.42
C LEU A 114 11.93 0.78 4.60
N CYS A 115 11.71 1.78 5.46
CA CYS A 115 12.75 2.75 5.80
C CYS A 115 13.97 2.06 6.43
N ALA A 116 13.76 1.15 7.38
CA ALA A 116 14.84 0.38 7.98
C ALA A 116 15.55 -0.52 6.95
N GLN A 117 14.80 -1.23 6.12
CA GLN A 117 15.34 -2.10 5.07
C GLN A 117 16.20 -1.35 4.04
N LEU A 118 15.81 -0.14 3.68
CA LEU A 118 16.48 0.66 2.66
C LEU A 118 17.49 1.65 3.26
N GLY A 119 17.68 1.67 4.58
CA GLY A 119 18.62 2.58 5.27
C GLY A 119 18.21 4.05 5.13
N VAL A 120 16.93 4.35 5.35
CA VAL A 120 16.37 5.71 5.40
C VAL A 120 16.02 6.02 6.86
N ASP A 121 16.83 6.81 7.52
CA ASP A 121 16.69 7.20 8.92
C ASP A 121 16.23 8.67 9.11
N HIS A 122 16.35 9.48 8.05
CA HIS A 122 15.89 10.86 8.00
C HIS A 122 15.44 11.23 6.58
N SER A 123 14.76 12.38 6.45
CA SER A 123 14.44 12.97 5.15
C SER A 123 15.38 14.15 4.87
N ARG A 124 15.97 14.19 3.67
CA ARG A 124 16.71 15.33 3.15
C ARG A 124 15.80 16.47 2.69
N PHE A 125 14.50 16.19 2.55
CA PHE A 125 13.49 17.15 2.14
C PHE A 125 12.90 17.84 3.36
N GLU A 126 12.64 19.14 3.21
CA GLU A 126 11.99 19.93 4.24
C GLU A 126 10.56 19.42 4.52
N TYR A 127 10.17 19.38 5.80
CA TYR A 127 8.81 19.04 6.18
C TYR A 127 7.83 20.15 5.77
N ARG A 128 6.80 19.77 5.02
CA ARG A 128 5.89 20.71 4.37
C ARG A 128 4.77 21.25 5.25
N CYS A 129 4.60 20.72 6.47
CA CYS A 129 3.61 21.16 7.47
C CYS A 129 2.21 21.41 6.86
N PRO A 130 1.57 20.43 6.19
CA PRO A 130 0.24 20.66 5.62
C PRO A 130 -0.78 20.91 6.72
N ASP A 131 -1.79 21.73 6.43
CA ASP A 131 -2.93 21.92 7.31
C ASP A 131 -3.86 20.70 7.21
N LEU A 132 -3.85 19.88 8.25
CA LEU A 132 -4.58 18.62 8.30
C LEU A 132 -5.68 18.68 9.35
N PRO A 133 -6.82 18.02 9.11
CA PRO A 133 -7.86 17.90 10.13
C PRO A 133 -7.34 17.27 11.41
N PRO A 134 -7.94 17.60 12.57
CA PRO A 134 -7.68 16.91 13.83
C PRO A 134 -7.90 15.41 13.69
N ILE A 135 -7.31 14.63 14.60
CA ILE A 135 -7.52 13.18 14.66
C ILE A 135 -9.02 12.92 14.92
N ASP A 136 -9.65 12.17 14.01
CA ASP A 136 -11.04 11.73 14.19
C ASP A 136 -11.09 10.45 15.01
N THR A 137 -11.58 10.55 16.23
CA THR A 137 -11.85 9.42 17.15
C THR A 137 -13.33 9.26 17.43
N SER A 138 -14.20 9.82 16.61
CA SER A 138 -15.66 9.76 16.79
C SER A 138 -16.23 8.36 16.60
N HIS A 139 -15.62 7.52 15.73
CA HIS A 139 -16.04 6.14 15.53
C HIS A 139 -15.83 5.30 16.81
N GLU A 140 -16.76 4.39 17.12
CA GLU A 140 -16.74 3.62 18.38
C GLU A 140 -15.47 2.78 18.59
N ARG A 141 -14.89 2.21 17.52
CA ARG A 141 -13.75 1.28 17.56
C ARG A 141 -12.49 1.80 16.92
N ASN A 142 -12.59 2.70 15.95
CA ASN A 142 -11.50 3.11 15.09
C ASN A 142 -11.16 4.59 15.27
N GLY A 143 -9.94 4.97 14.86
CA GLY A 143 -9.52 6.35 14.74
C GLY A 143 -8.84 6.61 13.39
N LEU A 144 -8.84 7.86 12.96
CA LEU A 144 -8.23 8.35 11.73
C LEU A 144 -7.29 9.51 12.02
N ASP A 145 -5.99 9.30 11.79
CA ASP A 145 -4.94 10.31 11.91
C ASP A 145 -4.30 10.58 10.54
N HIS A 146 -4.63 11.70 9.93
CA HIS A 146 -4.11 12.10 8.63
C HIS A 146 -2.60 12.33 8.61
N ASN A 147 -1.98 12.64 9.76
CA ASN A 147 -0.53 12.83 9.89
C ASN A 147 0.29 11.57 9.61
N ARG A 148 -0.35 10.43 9.45
CA ARG A 148 0.31 9.16 9.17
C ARG A 148 -0.07 8.60 7.80
N CYS A 149 -0.85 9.37 7.03
CA CYS A 149 -1.36 8.93 5.73
C CYS A 149 -0.29 9.13 4.65
N ILE A 150 -0.07 8.06 3.87
CA ILE A 150 0.80 8.06 2.69
C ILE A 150 0.00 8.01 1.38
N SER A 151 -1.27 8.32 1.42
CA SER A 151 -2.18 8.37 0.27
C SER A 151 -2.16 7.10 -0.62
N CYS A 152 -1.94 5.93 -0.01
CA CYS A 152 -1.85 4.64 -0.71
C CYS A 152 -3.21 4.08 -1.15
N THR A 153 -4.31 4.63 -0.68
CA THR A 153 -5.72 4.25 -0.95
C THR A 153 -6.11 2.80 -0.65
N ARG A 154 -5.29 2.01 0.05
CA ARG A 154 -5.67 0.62 0.40
C ARG A 154 -6.99 0.56 1.18
N CYS A 155 -7.20 1.47 2.13
CA CYS A 155 -8.41 1.55 2.95
C CYS A 155 -9.66 1.85 2.11
N ILE A 156 -9.56 2.76 1.16
CA ILE A 156 -10.63 3.12 0.23
C ILE A 156 -10.97 1.92 -0.63
N ARG A 157 -9.98 1.30 -1.27
CA ARG A 157 -10.18 0.12 -2.11
C ARG A 157 -10.72 -1.10 -1.32
N ALA A 158 -10.30 -1.28 -0.07
CA ALA A 158 -10.87 -2.33 0.78
C ALA A 158 -12.34 -2.03 1.14
N CYS A 159 -12.69 -0.77 1.40
CA CYS A 159 -14.06 -0.35 1.66
C CYS A 159 -14.94 -0.50 0.43
N ASP A 160 -14.43 -0.16 -0.75
CA ASP A 160 -15.12 -0.24 -2.03
C ASP A 160 -15.20 -1.67 -2.58
N GLN A 161 -14.04 -2.31 -2.80
CA GLN A 161 -13.96 -3.58 -3.55
C GLN A 161 -14.26 -4.82 -2.71
N ILE A 162 -13.99 -4.76 -1.41
CA ILE A 162 -14.14 -5.90 -0.50
C ILE A 162 -15.42 -5.82 0.31
N GLU A 163 -15.70 -4.65 0.89
CA GLU A 163 -16.91 -4.45 1.72
C GLU A 163 -18.11 -3.99 0.91
N GLY A 164 -17.90 -3.20 -0.15
CA GLY A 164 -18.98 -2.59 -0.93
C GLY A 164 -19.71 -1.45 -0.21
N ALA A 165 -19.11 -0.90 0.86
CA ALA A 165 -19.73 0.14 1.68
C ALA A 165 -19.51 1.57 1.16
N HIS A 166 -18.44 1.80 0.38
CA HIS A 166 -18.09 3.10 -0.24
C HIS A 166 -18.02 4.27 0.76
N THR A 167 -17.71 3.98 2.04
CA THR A 167 -17.69 4.97 3.12
C THR A 167 -16.50 5.92 3.01
N LEU A 168 -15.35 5.37 2.59
CA LEU A 168 -14.08 6.11 2.53
C LEU A 168 -13.79 6.55 1.10
N ASP A 169 -13.35 7.80 0.94
CA ASP A 169 -12.86 8.33 -0.33
C ASP A 169 -11.67 9.25 -0.13
N MET A 170 -11.09 9.75 -1.22
CA MET A 170 -9.96 10.67 -1.22
C MET A 170 -10.39 12.02 -1.79
N GLU A 171 -10.15 13.10 -1.06
CA GLU A 171 -10.28 14.45 -1.60
C GLU A 171 -8.93 15.14 -1.73
N GLY A 172 -8.92 16.26 -2.46
CA GLY A 172 -7.72 17.04 -2.68
C GLY A 172 -6.74 16.40 -3.67
N ARG A 173 -5.58 17.00 -3.80
CA ARG A 173 -4.49 16.52 -4.66
C ARG A 173 -3.13 16.88 -4.09
N GLY A 174 -2.09 16.10 -4.42
CA GLY A 174 -0.75 16.30 -3.90
C GLY A 174 -0.75 16.27 -2.37
N ILE A 175 -0.09 17.22 -1.74
CA ILE A 175 0.03 17.31 -0.28
C ILE A 175 -1.30 17.54 0.45
N GLU A 176 -2.29 18.13 -0.24
CA GLU A 176 -3.64 18.37 0.29
C GLU A 176 -4.52 17.11 0.26
N SER A 177 -4.03 16.01 -0.32
CA SER A 177 -4.81 14.76 -0.40
C SER A 177 -5.09 14.21 0.99
N ARG A 178 -6.35 13.93 1.29
CA ARG A 178 -6.77 13.36 2.58
C ARG A 178 -7.95 12.40 2.42
N ILE A 179 -8.07 11.47 3.35
CA ILE A 179 -9.20 10.55 3.42
C ILE A 179 -10.41 11.31 3.96
N ILE A 180 -11.56 11.15 3.31
CA ILE A 180 -12.85 11.65 3.79
C ILE A 180 -13.78 10.48 4.08
N VAL A 181 -14.78 10.74 4.92
CA VAL A 181 -15.84 9.80 5.30
C VAL A 181 -17.18 10.41 4.90
N ASP A 182 -18.01 9.68 4.14
CA ASP A 182 -19.35 10.10 3.74
C ASP A 182 -19.47 11.58 3.37
N MET A 183 -18.63 12.08 2.46
CA MET A 183 -18.67 13.49 2.03
C MET A 183 -18.42 14.49 3.17
N HIS A 184 -17.37 14.29 3.97
CA HIS A 184 -16.91 15.12 5.11
C HIS A 184 -17.68 14.97 6.43
N GLN A 185 -18.31 13.86 6.68
CA GLN A 185 -18.86 13.59 8.00
C GLN A 185 -17.77 13.11 8.97
N SER A 186 -18.00 13.25 10.29
CA SER A 186 -17.22 12.55 11.27
C SER A 186 -17.44 11.05 11.13
N TRP A 187 -16.41 10.24 11.32
CA TRP A 187 -16.53 8.77 11.10
C TRP A 187 -17.59 8.12 11.98
N GLY A 188 -17.77 8.60 13.21
CA GLY A 188 -18.79 8.11 14.12
C GLY A 188 -20.24 8.38 13.70
N SER A 189 -20.46 9.40 12.84
CA SER A 189 -21.79 9.72 12.29
C SER A 189 -22.07 9.06 10.95
N SER A 190 -21.13 8.30 10.41
CA SER A 190 -21.26 7.62 9.12
C SER A 190 -22.43 6.64 9.11
N LYS A 191 -23.26 6.75 8.06
CA LYS A 191 -24.40 5.86 7.84
C LYS A 191 -24.07 4.68 6.94
N THR A 192 -22.99 4.78 6.17
CA THR A 192 -22.55 3.72 5.24
C THR A 192 -21.52 2.78 5.86
N CYS A 193 -20.83 3.20 6.93
CA CYS A 193 -19.82 2.38 7.58
C CYS A 193 -20.41 1.14 8.25
N THR A 194 -20.00 -0.04 7.78
CA THR A 194 -20.40 -1.35 8.32
C THR A 194 -19.64 -1.73 9.59
N LYS A 195 -18.69 -0.90 10.03
CA LYS A 195 -17.83 -1.14 11.20
C LYS A 195 -16.96 -2.41 11.11
N CYS A 196 -16.73 -2.91 9.89
CA CYS A 196 -16.01 -4.18 9.63
C CYS A 196 -14.51 -4.13 9.99
N GLY A 197 -13.91 -2.94 10.08
CA GLY A 197 -12.49 -2.75 10.42
C GLY A 197 -11.47 -3.15 9.34
N LYS A 198 -11.90 -3.61 8.16
CA LYS A 198 -11.01 -4.01 7.07
C LYS A 198 -10.06 -2.89 6.64
N CYS A 199 -10.52 -1.64 6.64
CA CYS A 199 -9.74 -0.46 6.32
C CYS A 199 -8.57 -0.23 7.28
N VAL A 200 -8.73 -0.54 8.57
CA VAL A 200 -7.65 -0.48 9.58
C VAL A 200 -6.60 -1.56 9.29
N ASN A 201 -7.05 -2.77 9.05
CA ASN A 201 -6.17 -3.92 8.80
C ASN A 201 -5.29 -3.76 7.55
N VAL A 202 -5.83 -3.18 6.46
CA VAL A 202 -5.07 -2.99 5.21
C VAL A 202 -4.21 -1.71 5.20
N CYS A 203 -4.35 -0.85 6.21
CA CYS A 203 -3.57 0.39 6.27
C CYS A 203 -2.09 0.06 6.52
N PRO A 204 -1.13 0.48 5.65
CA PRO A 204 0.28 0.15 5.84
C PRO A 204 0.96 0.96 6.94
N THR A 205 0.28 1.98 7.46
CA THR A 205 0.78 2.88 8.52
C THR A 205 -0.18 2.94 9.70
N GLY A 206 -0.03 3.93 10.58
CA GLY A 206 -0.93 4.19 11.70
C GLY A 206 -2.03 5.21 11.40
N THR A 207 -2.34 5.49 10.13
CA THR A 207 -3.41 6.42 9.74
C THR A 207 -4.76 5.99 10.28
N LEU A 208 -5.11 4.74 10.01
CA LEU A 208 -6.30 4.10 10.57
C LEU A 208 -5.85 3.16 11.66
N PHE A 209 -6.45 3.27 12.85
CA PHE A 209 -6.02 2.54 14.02
C PHE A 209 -7.18 2.07 14.90
N TRP A 210 -6.94 1.01 15.69
CA TRP A 210 -7.87 0.53 16.69
C TRP A 210 -7.75 1.40 17.96
N LYS A 211 -8.87 1.93 18.42
CA LYS A 211 -8.94 2.64 19.72
C LYS A 211 -8.63 1.66 20.85
N GLY A 212 -7.90 2.14 21.85
CA GLY A 212 -7.47 1.33 22.98
C GLY A 212 -6.16 0.57 22.76
N SER A 213 -5.58 0.60 21.56
CA SER A 213 -4.24 0.08 21.33
C SER A 213 -3.20 0.95 22.02
N THR A 214 -2.20 0.35 22.62
CA THR A 214 -1.02 1.05 23.14
C THR A 214 0.05 1.23 22.05
N VAL A 215 1.10 1.99 22.37
CA VAL A 215 2.19 2.26 21.41
C VAL A 215 2.85 0.96 20.99
N ALA A 216 3.01 0.77 19.68
CA ALA A 216 3.62 -0.39 19.03
C ALA A 216 2.87 -1.74 19.19
N GLU A 217 1.71 -1.77 19.81
CA GLU A 217 0.97 -3.02 20.08
C GLU A 217 -0.22 -3.26 19.14
N MET A 218 -0.49 -2.33 18.23
CA MET A 218 -1.58 -2.51 17.29
C MET A 218 -1.26 -3.62 16.28
N GLU A 219 -2.06 -4.69 16.31
CA GLU A 219 -1.98 -5.78 15.35
C GLU A 219 -2.87 -5.52 14.13
N LYS A 220 -2.49 -6.08 12.99
CA LYS A 220 -3.23 -6.02 11.73
C LYS A 220 -3.35 -7.41 11.15
N GLU A 221 -4.54 -7.74 10.70
CA GLU A 221 -4.82 -9.01 10.05
C GLU A 221 -5.36 -8.76 8.63
N VAL A 222 -4.65 -9.27 7.63
CA VAL A 222 -5.03 -9.18 6.22
C VAL A 222 -5.46 -10.53 5.62
N GLY A 223 -5.51 -11.58 6.41
CA GLY A 223 -5.85 -12.94 5.97
C GLY A 223 -7.22 -13.04 5.29
N PHE A 224 -8.17 -12.18 5.66
CA PHE A 224 -9.48 -12.12 5.02
C PHE A 224 -9.43 -11.85 3.50
N LEU A 225 -8.39 -11.17 3.00
CA LEU A 225 -8.23 -10.91 1.56
C LEU A 225 -7.99 -12.21 0.79
N HIS A 226 -7.22 -13.13 1.35
CA HIS A 226 -6.97 -14.44 0.75
C HIS A 226 -8.27 -15.25 0.62
N TRP A 227 -9.10 -15.26 1.66
CA TRP A 227 -10.39 -15.95 1.63
C TRP A 227 -11.34 -15.38 0.59
N ILE A 228 -11.47 -14.06 0.53
CA ILE A 228 -12.34 -13.39 -0.43
C ILE A 228 -11.88 -13.63 -1.86
N ARG A 229 -10.57 -13.55 -2.12
CA ARG A 229 -10.00 -13.85 -3.42
C ARG A 229 -10.30 -15.30 -3.83
N GLY A 230 -9.99 -16.26 -2.96
CA GLY A 230 -10.24 -17.68 -3.23
C GLY A 230 -11.71 -17.98 -3.51
N GLY A 231 -12.64 -17.34 -2.79
CA GLY A 231 -14.09 -17.46 -3.04
C GLY A 231 -14.51 -16.87 -4.40
N ARG A 232 -13.95 -15.74 -4.79
CA ARG A 232 -14.21 -15.09 -6.08
C ARG A 232 -13.68 -15.90 -7.26
N GLU A 233 -12.47 -16.43 -7.16
CA GLU A 233 -11.83 -17.25 -8.20
C GLU A 233 -12.59 -18.57 -8.40
N LYS A 234 -13.00 -19.21 -7.33
CA LYS A 234 -13.74 -20.49 -7.37
C LYS A 234 -15.23 -20.32 -7.67
N LYS A 235 -15.75 -19.09 -7.67
CA LYS A 235 -17.19 -18.78 -7.73
C LYS A 235 -18.02 -19.59 -6.70
N SER A 236 -17.39 -19.96 -5.59
CA SER A 236 -17.99 -20.74 -4.52
C SER A 236 -17.54 -20.19 -3.16
N TRP A 237 -18.49 -20.10 -2.24
CA TRP A 237 -18.27 -19.68 -0.85
C TRP A 237 -18.48 -20.91 0.03
N SER A 238 -17.48 -21.76 0.15
CA SER A 238 -17.49 -22.82 1.15
C SER A 238 -16.84 -22.29 2.42
N TYR A 239 -17.60 -22.22 3.50
CA TYR A 239 -17.03 -22.07 4.84
C TYR A 239 -16.30 -23.37 5.17
N LEU A 240 -15.01 -23.30 5.45
CA LEU A 240 -14.27 -24.39 6.10
C LEU A 240 -14.38 -24.21 7.60
#